data_edcca61ea0b10fee13ca3a0c8a6e0599
#
_entry.id   edcca61ea0b10fee13ca3a0c8a6e0599
#
_cell.length_a   1.000
_cell.length_b   1.000
_cell.length_c   1.000
_cell.angle_alpha   90.00
_cell.angle_beta   90.00
_cell.angle_gamma   90.00
#
_symmetry.space_group_name_H-M   'P 1'
#
loop_
_entity.id
_entity.type
_entity.pdbx_description
1 polymer ?
#
loop_
_entity_poly.entity_id
_entity_poly.type
_entity_poly.pdbx_seq_one_letter_code
_entity_poly.pdbx_strand_id
1 'polypeptide(L)'
;MEEKNVRFGYTLLLAGALSLGIGIQAQADDFIPQKAGNVTISLPSGWEVLPKGVLKQFSQENGPEILLLAQGPADDFLKLSIIRNPDPGTQEAFLKQDAAQTEKNCKKLIGELESQLGTGKAEATCGKVENNGVAALATQLAIPAQDNRPELINMTWVYPNGDKGVIANAMFLKKDAGKYEADVKKALQSIKFDK
;
A
#
# COMPACT_ATOMS: atom_id res chain seq x y z
N MET A 1 26.81 -15.58 18.71
CA MET A 1 25.79 -15.42 17.65
C MET A 1 25.13 -14.08 17.89
N GLU A 2 25.56 -13.05 17.15
CA GLU A 2 25.03 -11.69 17.26
C GLU A 2 23.83 -11.55 16.34
N GLU A 3 22.66 -11.33 16.94
CA GLU A 3 21.47 -10.94 16.19
C GLU A 3 21.64 -9.51 15.68
N LYS A 4 21.82 -9.37 14.35
CA LYS A 4 21.78 -8.07 13.70
C LYS A 4 20.34 -7.60 13.57
N ASN A 5 19.93 -6.74 14.49
CA ASN A 5 18.70 -5.95 14.35
C ASN A 5 18.82 -5.01 13.15
N VAL A 6 18.15 -5.36 12.05
CA VAL A 6 17.99 -4.48 10.89
C VAL A 6 16.91 -3.45 11.22
N ARG A 7 17.34 -2.28 11.67
CA ARG A 7 16.45 -1.12 11.82
C ARG A 7 16.16 -0.54 10.44
N PHE A 8 14.94 -0.64 9.98
CA PHE A 8 14.43 0.11 8.84
C PHE A 8 14.30 1.59 9.21
N GLY A 9 15.35 2.36 8.92
CA GLY A 9 15.31 3.80 9.04
C GLY A 9 14.71 4.41 7.78
N TYR A 10 13.47 4.86 7.83
CA TYR A 10 12.92 5.73 6.78
C TYR A 10 13.51 7.12 6.95
N THR A 11 14.59 7.42 6.24
CA THR A 11 15.11 8.78 6.13
C THR A 11 14.28 9.53 5.09
N LEU A 12 13.42 10.44 5.55
CA LEU A 12 12.73 11.40 4.70
C LEU A 12 13.77 12.37 4.13
N LEU A 13 14.05 12.28 2.82
CA LEU A 13 14.73 13.34 2.09
C LEU A 13 13.68 14.33 1.56
N LEU A 14 13.67 15.51 2.17
CA LEU A 14 12.99 16.70 1.68
C LEU A 14 13.74 17.23 0.45
N ALA A 15 13.11 17.21 -0.72
CA ALA A 15 13.52 18.04 -1.84
C ALA A 15 12.33 18.93 -2.22
N GLY A 16 12.48 20.23 -1.97
CA GLY A 16 11.53 21.25 -2.36
C GLY A 16 11.45 21.38 -3.89
N ALA A 17 10.24 21.45 -4.40
CA ALA A 17 9.97 21.89 -5.76
C ALA A 17 8.84 22.90 -5.77
N LEU A 18 9.07 23.98 -6.49
CA LEU A 18 8.26 25.19 -6.65
C LEU A 18 6.82 24.87 -7.08
N SER A 19 5.88 25.38 -6.33
CA SER A 19 4.46 25.38 -6.65
C SER A 19 4.14 26.50 -7.64
N LEU A 20 3.75 26.16 -8.85
CA LEU A 20 2.91 26.99 -9.70
C LEU A 20 1.46 26.55 -9.51
N GLY A 21 0.74 27.34 -8.75
CA GLY A 21 -0.67 27.10 -8.48
C GLY A 21 -1.53 27.31 -9.72
N ILE A 22 -2.10 26.25 -10.23
CA ILE A 22 -3.31 26.27 -11.04
C ILE A 22 -4.29 25.36 -10.31
N GLY A 23 -5.26 25.95 -9.64
CA GLY A 23 -6.34 25.22 -9.00
C GLY A 23 -7.23 24.56 -10.06
N ILE A 24 -6.90 23.32 -10.39
CA ILE A 24 -7.81 22.44 -11.12
C ILE A 24 -8.56 21.67 -10.04
N GLN A 25 -9.85 21.98 -9.85
CA GLN A 25 -10.74 21.06 -9.16
C GLN A 25 -10.79 19.78 -9.99
N ALA A 26 -10.02 18.79 -9.59
CA ALA A 26 -10.07 17.46 -10.22
C ALA A 26 -11.45 16.86 -9.93
N GLN A 27 -12.27 16.73 -10.95
CA GLN A 27 -13.43 15.85 -10.93
C GLN A 27 -12.92 14.42 -10.74
N ALA A 28 -13.33 13.79 -9.64
CA ALA A 28 -12.82 12.54 -9.11
C ALA A 28 -13.29 11.28 -9.86
N ASP A 29 -13.53 11.34 -11.18
CA ASP A 29 -14.10 10.21 -11.94
C ASP A 29 -13.12 9.49 -12.89
N ASP A 30 -11.97 10.05 -13.19
CA ASP A 30 -11.05 9.43 -14.14
C ASP A 30 -9.95 8.63 -13.42
N PHE A 31 -10.09 7.30 -13.46
CA PHE A 31 -9.06 6.37 -13.01
C PHE A 31 -8.21 5.91 -14.21
N ILE A 32 -6.91 6.18 -14.14
CA ILE A 32 -5.95 5.91 -15.21
C ILE A 32 -5.23 4.59 -14.90
N PRO A 33 -5.28 3.59 -15.81
CA PRO A 33 -4.59 2.32 -15.60
C PRO A 33 -3.06 2.51 -15.65
N GLN A 34 -2.38 1.94 -14.66
CA GLN A 34 -0.93 1.92 -14.52
C GLN A 34 -0.43 0.48 -14.42
N LYS A 35 0.64 0.18 -15.14
CA LYS A 35 1.25 -1.15 -15.10
C LYS A 35 2.35 -1.24 -14.05
N ALA A 36 2.25 -2.22 -13.17
CA ALA A 36 3.19 -2.50 -12.09
C ALA A 36 3.65 -3.97 -12.15
N GLY A 37 4.71 -4.24 -12.90
CA GLY A 37 5.17 -5.61 -13.14
C GLY A 37 4.11 -6.44 -13.88
N ASN A 38 3.58 -7.47 -13.21
CA ASN A 38 2.56 -8.38 -13.72
C ASN A 38 1.12 -8.03 -13.27
N VAL A 39 0.93 -6.84 -12.72
CA VAL A 39 -0.40 -6.34 -12.36
C VAL A 39 -0.68 -5.00 -13.01
N THR A 40 -1.96 -4.69 -13.17
CA THR A 40 -2.46 -3.38 -13.55
C THR A 40 -3.31 -2.85 -12.40
N ILE A 41 -3.07 -1.59 -12.01
CA ILE A 41 -3.86 -0.84 -11.05
C ILE A 41 -4.39 0.43 -11.72
N SER A 42 -5.59 0.86 -11.37
CA SER A 42 -6.10 2.16 -11.83
C SER A 42 -5.96 3.20 -10.71
N LEU A 43 -5.26 4.28 -10.99
CA LEU A 43 -5.05 5.38 -10.05
C LEU A 43 -5.94 6.57 -10.41
N PRO A 44 -6.40 7.35 -9.43
CA PRO A 44 -7.12 8.60 -9.71
C PRO A 44 -6.28 9.53 -10.60
N SER A 45 -6.92 10.31 -11.44
CA SER A 45 -6.26 11.35 -12.23
C SER A 45 -5.54 12.35 -11.30
N GLY A 46 -4.38 12.82 -11.72
CA GLY A 46 -3.55 13.74 -10.93
C GLY A 46 -2.60 13.05 -9.94
N TRP A 47 -2.61 11.72 -9.85
CA TRP A 47 -1.55 11.00 -9.13
C TRP A 47 -0.29 10.90 -9.99
N GLU A 48 0.86 11.20 -9.39
CA GLU A 48 2.16 11.08 -10.03
C GLU A 48 2.75 9.70 -9.78
N VAL A 49 3.07 8.98 -10.86
CA VAL A 49 3.78 7.70 -10.78
C VAL A 49 5.27 7.94 -10.95
N LEU A 50 6.05 7.52 -9.96
CA LEU A 50 7.49 7.71 -9.98
C LEU A 50 8.16 6.85 -11.08
N PRO A 51 9.13 7.42 -11.82
CA PRO A 51 9.86 6.70 -12.86
C PRO A 51 10.58 5.46 -12.31
N LYS A 52 10.66 4.38 -13.10
CA LYS A 52 11.35 3.13 -12.72
C LYS A 52 12.80 3.32 -12.27
N GLY A 53 13.51 4.31 -12.85
CA GLY A 53 14.88 4.64 -12.43
C GLY A 53 14.96 5.14 -10.99
N VAL A 54 13.93 5.83 -10.52
CA VAL A 54 13.82 6.31 -9.14
C VAL A 54 13.45 5.16 -8.18
N LEU A 55 12.61 4.21 -8.61
CA LEU A 55 12.21 3.07 -7.77
C LEU A 55 13.42 2.23 -7.31
N LYS A 56 14.44 2.11 -8.14
CA LYS A 56 15.68 1.39 -7.80
C LYS A 56 16.43 2.01 -6.61
N GLN A 57 16.30 3.32 -6.40
CA GLN A 57 16.94 4.02 -5.27
C GLN A 57 16.23 3.71 -3.94
N PHE A 58 14.96 3.34 -3.98
CA PHE A 58 14.17 2.94 -2.82
C PHE A 58 14.22 1.44 -2.55
N SER A 59 14.64 0.63 -3.54
CA SER A 59 14.82 -0.81 -3.38
C SER A 59 16.12 -1.06 -2.63
N GLN A 60 16.03 -1.70 -1.47
CA GLN A 60 17.22 -2.16 -0.75
C GLN A 60 17.82 -3.38 -1.46
N GLU A 61 19.13 -3.59 -1.31
CA GLU A 61 19.89 -4.65 -2.00
C GLU A 61 19.33 -6.07 -1.77
N ASN A 62 18.62 -6.30 -0.66
CA ASN A 62 17.92 -7.56 -0.32
C ASN A 62 16.46 -7.31 0.10
N GLY A 63 15.90 -6.17 -0.29
CA GLY A 63 14.50 -5.83 0.00
C GLY A 63 13.53 -6.33 -1.08
N PRO A 64 12.22 -6.27 -0.81
CA PRO A 64 11.23 -6.63 -1.80
C PRO A 64 11.29 -5.68 -3.01
N GLU A 65 11.06 -6.23 -4.21
CA GLU A 65 11.01 -5.46 -5.45
C GLU A 65 9.84 -4.47 -5.42
N ILE A 66 10.14 -3.18 -5.58
CA ILE A 66 9.12 -2.14 -5.74
C ILE A 66 8.71 -2.07 -7.21
N LEU A 67 7.45 -2.41 -7.49
CA LEU A 67 6.89 -2.46 -8.83
C LEU A 67 6.27 -1.12 -9.27
N LEU A 68 5.73 -0.37 -8.29
CA LEU A 68 5.13 0.94 -8.50
C LEU A 68 5.20 1.75 -7.20
N LEU A 69 5.46 3.04 -7.34
CA LEU A 69 5.26 4.02 -6.29
C LEU A 69 4.54 5.23 -6.90
N ALA A 70 3.42 5.60 -6.32
CA ALA A 70 2.63 6.75 -6.73
C ALA A 70 2.42 7.70 -5.55
N GLN A 71 2.37 9.00 -5.86
CA GLN A 71 2.10 10.06 -4.91
C GLN A 71 0.83 10.80 -5.34
N GLY A 72 -0.07 11.04 -4.40
CA GLY A 72 -1.27 11.81 -4.65
C GLY A 72 -1.00 13.33 -4.75
N PRO A 73 -1.94 14.08 -5.29
CA PRO A 73 -1.78 15.52 -5.49
C PRO A 73 -1.70 16.26 -4.14
N ALA A 74 -0.79 17.23 -4.06
CA ALA A 74 -0.66 18.20 -2.98
C ALA A 74 -0.49 17.65 -1.54
N ASP A 75 -0.15 16.37 -1.38
CA ASP A 75 0.04 15.77 -0.06
C ASP A 75 1.25 14.82 -0.06
N ASP A 76 2.30 15.20 0.66
CA ASP A 76 3.51 14.39 0.80
C ASP A 76 3.27 13.05 1.52
N PHE A 77 2.14 12.92 2.23
CA PHE A 77 1.77 11.71 2.95
C PHE A 77 0.86 10.77 2.14
N LEU A 78 0.18 11.27 1.09
CA LEU A 78 -0.67 10.43 0.24
C LEU A 78 0.20 9.65 -0.75
N LYS A 79 0.52 8.42 -0.39
CA LYS A 79 1.37 7.52 -1.19
C LYS A 79 0.70 6.17 -1.37
N LEU A 80 0.93 5.57 -2.54
CA LEU A 80 0.56 4.19 -2.83
C LEU A 80 1.76 3.47 -3.44
N SER A 81 2.07 2.30 -2.91
CA SER A 81 3.13 1.44 -3.43
C SER A 81 2.59 0.05 -3.75
N ILE A 82 3.16 -0.56 -4.78
CA ILE A 82 3.00 -1.99 -5.08
C ILE A 82 4.37 -2.63 -5.01
N ILE A 83 4.50 -3.64 -4.18
CA ILE A 83 5.73 -4.41 -4.01
C ILE A 83 5.48 -5.89 -4.32
N ARG A 84 6.52 -6.61 -4.71
CA ARG A 84 6.48 -8.05 -4.90
C ARG A 84 6.19 -8.75 -3.57
N ASN A 85 5.22 -9.65 -3.56
CA ASN A 85 4.98 -10.54 -2.44
C ASN A 85 5.57 -11.91 -2.77
N PRO A 86 6.59 -12.37 -2.04
CA PRO A 86 7.19 -13.69 -2.27
C PRO A 86 6.38 -14.85 -1.67
N ASP A 87 5.19 -14.58 -1.10
CA ASP A 87 4.35 -15.62 -0.51
C ASP A 87 3.95 -16.66 -1.57
N PRO A 88 4.21 -17.95 -1.36
CA PRO A 88 3.87 -19.01 -2.29
C PRO A 88 2.37 -19.29 -2.42
N GLY A 89 1.53 -18.64 -1.64
CA GLY A 89 0.07 -18.79 -1.70
C GLY A 89 -0.49 -18.46 -3.08
N THR A 90 -1.46 -19.26 -3.55
CA THR A 90 -2.15 -19.02 -4.82
C THR A 90 -3.50 -18.35 -4.61
N GLN A 91 -4.01 -17.65 -5.63
CA GLN A 91 -5.35 -17.08 -5.60
C GLN A 91 -6.41 -18.15 -5.35
N GLU A 92 -6.29 -19.31 -5.99
CA GLU A 92 -7.24 -20.42 -5.81
C GLU A 92 -7.29 -20.93 -4.38
N ALA A 93 -6.12 -21.15 -3.75
CA ALA A 93 -6.05 -21.59 -2.36
C ALA A 93 -6.60 -20.52 -1.41
N PHE A 94 -6.31 -19.26 -1.67
CA PHE A 94 -6.78 -18.15 -0.85
C PHE A 94 -8.30 -17.95 -0.94
N LEU A 95 -8.88 -18.10 -2.12
CA LEU A 95 -10.33 -18.02 -2.32
C LEU A 95 -11.09 -19.08 -1.50
N LYS A 96 -10.48 -20.27 -1.30
CA LYS A 96 -11.06 -21.39 -0.53
C LYS A 96 -10.89 -21.27 0.99
N GLN A 97 -10.12 -20.27 1.48
CA GLN A 97 -9.93 -20.09 2.93
C GLN A 97 -11.25 -19.73 3.63
N ASP A 98 -11.50 -20.40 4.74
CA ASP A 98 -12.62 -20.11 5.61
C ASP A 98 -12.39 -18.88 6.52
N ALA A 99 -13.40 -18.53 7.28
CA ALA A 99 -13.35 -17.38 8.19
C ALA A 99 -12.28 -17.54 9.28
N ALA A 100 -12.08 -18.75 9.82
CA ALA A 100 -11.11 -19.00 10.89
C ALA A 100 -9.66 -18.83 10.37
N GLN A 101 -9.37 -19.35 9.18
CA GLN A 101 -8.06 -19.17 8.57
C GLN A 101 -7.82 -17.70 8.19
N THR A 102 -8.84 -17.00 7.69
CA THR A 102 -8.76 -15.57 7.40
C THR A 102 -8.45 -14.78 8.67
N GLU A 103 -9.15 -15.05 9.78
CA GLU A 103 -8.89 -14.38 11.07
C GLU A 103 -7.47 -14.62 11.57
N LYS A 104 -6.96 -15.85 11.46
CA LYS A 104 -5.57 -16.19 11.81
C LYS A 104 -4.56 -15.39 10.99
N ASN A 105 -4.78 -15.30 9.68
CA ASN A 105 -3.93 -14.53 8.79
C ASN A 105 -3.98 -13.03 9.10
N CYS A 106 -5.16 -12.52 9.43
CA CYS A 106 -5.36 -11.14 9.88
C CYS A 106 -4.56 -10.83 11.14
N LYS A 107 -4.66 -11.65 12.17
CA LYS A 107 -3.91 -11.48 13.42
C LYS A 107 -2.40 -11.44 13.18
N LYS A 108 -1.89 -12.31 12.31
CA LYS A 108 -0.48 -12.35 11.93
C LYS A 108 -0.08 -11.04 11.23
N LEU A 109 -0.81 -10.64 10.18
CA LEU A 109 -0.49 -9.46 9.39
C LEU A 109 -0.56 -8.17 10.22
N ILE A 110 -1.57 -8.00 11.06
CA ILE A 110 -1.69 -6.84 11.95
C ILE A 110 -0.49 -6.79 12.90
N GLY A 111 -0.13 -7.90 13.54
CA GLY A 111 1.02 -7.95 14.45
C GLY A 111 2.35 -7.62 13.76
N GLU A 112 2.55 -8.05 12.53
CA GLU A 112 3.73 -7.71 11.72
C GLU A 112 3.76 -6.21 11.38
N LEU A 113 2.63 -5.64 10.97
CA LEU A 113 2.53 -4.21 10.65
C LEU A 113 2.71 -3.33 11.89
N GLU A 114 2.11 -3.67 13.03
CA GLU A 114 2.29 -2.95 14.29
C GLU A 114 3.77 -2.96 14.73
N SER A 115 4.43 -4.11 14.59
CA SER A 115 5.86 -4.24 14.90
C SER A 115 6.74 -3.39 13.98
N GLN A 116 6.46 -3.38 12.67
CA GLN A 116 7.21 -2.59 11.70
C GLN A 116 7.02 -1.08 11.88
N LEU A 117 5.80 -0.67 12.21
CA LEU A 117 5.45 0.74 12.38
C LEU A 117 5.82 1.29 13.76
N GLY A 118 6.21 0.41 14.70
CA GLY A 118 6.54 0.79 16.08
C GLY A 118 5.33 1.30 16.86
N THR A 119 4.12 0.90 16.47
CA THR A 119 2.87 1.30 17.12
C THR A 119 2.45 0.20 18.08
N GLY A 120 2.43 0.45 19.35
CA GLY A 120 2.11 -0.58 20.37
C GLY A 120 0.67 -1.11 20.33
N LYS A 121 -0.30 -0.34 19.83
CA LYS A 121 -1.70 -0.75 19.54
C LYS A 121 -2.29 0.24 18.55
N ALA A 122 -2.53 -0.20 17.34
CA ALA A 122 -3.27 0.55 16.34
C ALA A 122 -4.72 0.08 16.29
N GLU A 123 -5.66 0.99 16.02
CA GLU A 123 -7.00 0.58 15.62
C GLU A 123 -6.90 -0.09 14.24
N ALA A 124 -7.21 -1.39 14.19
CA ALA A 124 -7.04 -2.18 12.98
C ALA A 124 -8.35 -2.87 12.58
N THR A 125 -8.61 -2.86 11.28
CA THR A 125 -9.58 -3.75 10.65
C THR A 125 -8.88 -4.65 9.66
N CYS A 126 -9.36 -5.90 9.52
CA CYS A 126 -8.80 -6.84 8.55
C CYS A 126 -9.87 -7.81 8.08
N GLY A 127 -9.77 -8.23 6.82
CA GLY A 127 -10.67 -9.20 6.25
C GLY A 127 -10.28 -9.60 4.84
N LYS A 128 -10.88 -10.67 4.34
CA LYS A 128 -10.77 -11.06 2.94
C LYS A 128 -11.68 -10.17 2.10
N VAL A 129 -11.13 -9.62 1.03
CA VAL A 129 -11.85 -8.89 -0.01
C VAL A 129 -11.69 -9.61 -1.33
N GLU A 130 -12.71 -9.56 -2.16
CA GLU A 130 -12.69 -10.15 -3.50
C GLU A 130 -13.28 -9.15 -4.49
N ASN A 131 -12.60 -8.98 -5.62
CA ASN A 131 -13.08 -8.15 -6.71
C ASN A 131 -12.67 -8.76 -8.07
N ASN A 132 -13.62 -9.00 -8.95
CA ASN A 132 -13.39 -9.57 -10.29
C ASN A 132 -12.60 -10.88 -10.30
N GLY A 133 -12.83 -11.76 -9.33
CA GLY A 133 -12.13 -13.04 -9.19
C GLY A 133 -10.70 -12.94 -8.67
N VAL A 134 -10.29 -11.77 -8.19
CA VAL A 134 -9.02 -11.55 -7.50
C VAL A 134 -9.30 -11.25 -6.02
N ALA A 135 -8.70 -12.03 -5.14
CA ALA A 135 -8.90 -11.89 -3.70
C ALA A 135 -7.63 -11.38 -3.00
N ALA A 136 -7.82 -10.60 -1.95
CA ALA A 136 -6.76 -10.09 -1.10
C ALA A 136 -7.12 -10.19 0.39
N LEU A 137 -6.09 -10.27 1.23
CA LEU A 137 -6.22 -9.97 2.65
C LEU A 137 -6.03 -8.46 2.82
N ALA A 138 -7.10 -7.76 3.18
CA ALA A 138 -7.11 -6.31 3.31
C ALA A 138 -7.03 -5.91 4.78
N THR A 139 -6.12 -4.99 5.10
CA THR A 139 -6.02 -4.36 6.42
C THR A 139 -6.11 -2.85 6.29
N GLN A 140 -6.67 -2.22 7.31
CA GLN A 140 -6.60 -0.79 7.53
C GLN A 140 -6.19 -0.54 8.98
N LEU A 141 -5.11 0.22 9.17
CA LEU A 141 -4.62 0.62 10.48
C LEU A 141 -4.73 2.13 10.64
N ALA A 142 -5.27 2.58 11.77
CA ALA A 142 -5.12 3.95 12.21
C ALA A 142 -3.87 4.04 13.10
N ILE A 143 -2.84 4.72 12.61
CA ILE A 143 -1.56 4.90 13.29
C ILE A 143 -1.64 6.20 14.09
N PRO A 144 -1.56 6.16 15.43
CA PRO A 144 -1.66 7.36 16.24
C PRO A 144 -0.49 8.31 15.99
N ALA A 145 -0.73 9.59 16.23
CA ALA A 145 0.34 10.59 16.21
C ALA A 145 1.42 10.24 17.25
N GLN A 146 2.67 10.37 16.89
CA GLN A 146 3.83 10.17 17.78
C GLN A 146 4.87 11.24 17.51
N ASP A 147 5.31 11.94 18.56
CA ASP A 147 6.31 13.01 18.48
C ASP A 147 5.98 14.01 17.36
N ASN A 148 6.79 14.00 16.28
CA ASN A 148 6.61 14.88 15.12
C ASN A 148 5.86 14.20 13.94
N ARG A 149 5.32 12.99 14.13
CA ARG A 149 4.54 12.30 13.10
C ARG A 149 3.05 12.54 13.31
N PRO A 150 2.32 12.99 12.28
CA PRO A 150 0.88 13.13 12.35
C PRO A 150 0.19 11.76 12.43
N GLU A 151 -1.08 11.77 12.78
CA GLU A 151 -1.92 10.57 12.73
C GLU A 151 -2.16 10.15 11.28
N LEU A 152 -1.95 8.86 10.97
CA LEU A 152 -1.99 8.29 9.63
C LEU A 152 -3.01 7.16 9.54
N ILE A 153 -3.53 6.96 8.34
CA ILE A 153 -4.19 5.72 7.92
C ILE A 153 -3.24 4.97 7.02
N ASN A 154 -3.04 3.69 7.32
CA ASN A 154 -2.32 2.76 6.47
C ASN A 154 -3.29 1.66 5.99
N MET A 155 -3.36 1.46 4.69
CA MET A 155 -4.12 0.38 4.06
C MET A 155 -3.14 -0.57 3.37
N THR A 156 -3.17 -1.85 3.77
CA THR A 156 -2.32 -2.88 3.18
C THR A 156 -3.19 -4.01 2.65
N TRP A 157 -3.07 -4.28 1.35
CA TRP A 157 -3.77 -5.37 0.69
C TRP A 157 -2.75 -6.37 0.14
N VAL A 158 -2.80 -7.59 0.66
CA VAL A 158 -1.91 -8.70 0.27
C VAL A 158 -2.64 -9.59 -0.72
N TYR A 159 -2.12 -9.64 -1.94
CA TYR A 159 -2.64 -10.46 -3.04
C TYR A 159 -1.73 -11.67 -3.25
N PRO A 160 -2.09 -12.84 -2.72
CA PRO A 160 -1.31 -14.06 -2.97
C PRO A 160 -1.47 -14.49 -4.44
N ASN A 161 -0.38 -14.80 -5.11
CA ASN A 161 -0.39 -15.36 -6.46
C ASN A 161 0.94 -16.06 -6.79
N GLY A 162 1.47 -16.86 -5.88
CA GLY A 162 2.78 -17.47 -5.98
C GLY A 162 3.87 -16.40 -6.13
N ASP A 163 4.82 -16.63 -7.01
CA ASP A 163 5.92 -15.70 -7.34
C ASP A 163 5.43 -14.39 -8.00
N LYS A 164 4.18 -14.37 -8.45
CA LYS A 164 3.52 -13.20 -9.05
C LYS A 164 2.68 -12.40 -8.06
N GLY A 165 2.62 -12.81 -6.80
CA GLY A 165 1.88 -12.11 -5.76
C GLY A 165 2.39 -10.67 -5.53
N VAL A 166 1.50 -9.81 -5.03
CA VAL A 166 1.85 -8.41 -4.71
C VAL A 166 1.25 -7.99 -3.38
N ILE A 167 1.92 -7.02 -2.75
CA ILE A 167 1.39 -6.25 -1.63
C ILE A 167 1.18 -4.83 -2.14
N ALA A 168 -0.04 -4.34 -2.04
CA ALA A 168 -0.38 -2.96 -2.32
C ALA A 168 -0.58 -2.25 -0.99
N ASN A 169 0.16 -1.16 -0.78
CA ASN A 169 0.11 -0.38 0.43
C ASN A 169 -0.20 1.07 0.10
N ALA A 170 -1.13 1.67 0.82
CA ALA A 170 -1.42 3.09 0.73
C ALA A 170 -1.39 3.73 2.11
N MET A 171 -0.88 4.96 2.18
CA MET A 171 -0.78 5.73 3.43
C MET A 171 -1.19 7.17 3.17
N PHE A 172 -1.95 7.76 4.10
CA PHE A 172 -2.39 9.14 4.06
C PHE A 172 -2.72 9.67 5.46
N LEU A 173 -2.84 10.99 5.59
CA LEU A 173 -3.20 11.63 6.86
C LEU A 173 -4.62 11.26 7.28
N LYS A 174 -4.83 10.88 8.55
CA LYS A 174 -6.16 10.54 9.08
C LYS A 174 -7.16 11.68 8.94
N LYS A 175 -6.72 12.94 9.12
CA LYS A 175 -7.56 14.12 8.94
C LYS A 175 -8.13 14.25 7.52
N ASP A 176 -7.45 13.67 6.53
CA ASP A 176 -7.82 13.72 5.11
C ASP A 176 -8.53 12.44 4.63
N ALA A 177 -8.87 11.52 5.56
CA ALA A 177 -9.53 10.26 5.24
C ALA A 177 -10.83 10.47 4.45
N GLY A 178 -11.66 11.43 4.83
CA GLY A 178 -12.90 11.74 4.12
C GLY A 178 -12.70 12.16 2.66
N LYS A 179 -11.50 12.60 2.29
CA LYS A 179 -11.14 13.01 0.93
C LYS A 179 -10.56 11.88 0.10
N TYR A 180 -9.71 11.01 0.70
CA TYR A 180 -8.88 10.08 -0.07
C TYR A 180 -9.23 8.62 0.11
N GLU A 181 -9.89 8.26 1.21
CA GLU A 181 -10.11 6.85 1.56
C GLU A 181 -10.90 6.09 0.50
N ALA A 182 -11.95 6.70 -0.05
CA ALA A 182 -12.78 6.07 -1.08
C ALA A 182 -11.98 5.82 -2.37
N ASP A 183 -11.20 6.80 -2.82
CA ASP A 183 -10.39 6.69 -4.04
C ASP A 183 -9.25 5.69 -3.86
N VAL A 184 -8.59 5.67 -2.69
CA VAL A 184 -7.56 4.68 -2.36
C VAL A 184 -8.17 3.28 -2.38
N LYS A 185 -9.32 3.05 -1.75
CA LYS A 185 -10.01 1.75 -1.78
C LYS A 185 -10.34 1.33 -3.21
N LYS A 186 -10.88 2.25 -4.01
CA LYS A 186 -11.21 1.98 -5.43
C LYS A 186 -9.96 1.64 -6.24
N ALA A 187 -8.85 2.34 -6.01
CA ALA A 187 -7.57 2.03 -6.63
C ALA A 187 -7.10 0.62 -6.26
N LEU A 188 -7.06 0.28 -4.97
CA LEU A 188 -6.66 -1.05 -4.49
C LEU A 188 -7.56 -2.14 -5.07
N GLN A 189 -8.90 -1.93 -5.12
CA GLN A 189 -9.86 -2.86 -5.71
C GLN A 189 -9.68 -3.06 -7.22
N SER A 190 -9.06 -2.12 -7.91
CA SER A 190 -8.85 -2.18 -9.36
C SER A 190 -7.74 -3.13 -9.78
N ILE A 191 -6.95 -3.66 -8.84
CA ILE A 191 -5.80 -4.52 -9.13
C ILE A 191 -6.25 -5.78 -9.87
N LYS A 192 -5.58 -6.04 -11.00
CA LYS A 192 -5.78 -7.21 -11.86
C LYS A 192 -4.42 -7.80 -12.20
N PHE A 193 -4.33 -9.13 -12.19
CA PHE A 193 -3.15 -9.84 -12.69
C PHE A 193 -3.22 -9.95 -14.22
N ASP A 194 -2.07 -9.75 -14.86
CA ASP A 194 -1.93 -10.03 -16.28
C ASP A 194 -2.11 -11.54 -16.53
N LYS A 195 -2.69 -11.87 -17.67
CA LYS A 195 -2.88 -13.26 -18.12
C LYS A 195 -1.56 -13.86 -18.58
#